data_a7d5b8216fcbc6483652bb7c8739e3bb
#
_entry.id   a7d5b8216fcbc6483652bb7c8739e3bb
#
_cell.length_a   1.000
_cell.length_b   1.000
_cell.length_c   1.000
_cell.angle_alpha   90.00
_cell.angle_beta   90.00
_cell.angle_gamma   90.00
#
_symmetry.space_group_name_H-M   'P 1'
#
loop_
_entity.id
_entity.type
_entity.pdbx_description
1 polymer ?
#
loop_
_entity_poly.entity_id
_entity_poly.type
_entity_poly.pdbx_seq_one_letter_code
_entity_poly.pdbx_strand_id
1 'polypeptide(L)'
;MKDSSNVERANIPRRGEQLHQHNAGTSLVAASVAKALALKGRPARDRARDQRDSTGEILTFAAVAPGEGVADFLPFRGYYTRLFADLIGEAGRVYAIVPDALKQARKAFALIKASHG
;
A
#
# COMPACT_ATOMS: atom_id res chain seq x y z
N MET A 1 -34.81 30.36 -19.18
CA MET A 1 -34.10 29.83 -18.03
C MET A 1 -33.65 28.43 -18.36
N LYS A 2 -32.40 28.27 -18.63
CA LYS A 2 -31.82 26.93 -18.78
C LYS A 2 -31.62 26.37 -17.40
N ASP A 3 -32.33 25.30 -17.12
CA ASP A 3 -32.08 24.51 -15.93
C ASP A 3 -30.70 23.90 -16.03
N SER A 4 -29.75 24.43 -15.26
CA SER A 4 -28.40 23.94 -15.20
C SER A 4 -28.26 22.75 -14.26
N SER A 5 -29.36 22.11 -13.88
CA SER A 5 -29.36 20.86 -13.16
C SER A 5 -29.08 19.66 -14.10
N ASN A 6 -28.05 19.81 -14.93
CA ASN A 6 -27.38 18.64 -15.45
C ASN A 6 -26.52 18.06 -14.32
N VAL A 7 -27.21 17.65 -13.28
CA VAL A 7 -26.61 16.70 -12.33
C VAL A 7 -26.42 15.44 -13.17
N GLU A 8 -25.22 15.32 -13.69
CA GLU A 8 -24.73 14.06 -14.21
C GLU A 8 -25.04 13.02 -13.14
N ARG A 9 -26.12 12.28 -13.38
CA ARG A 9 -26.48 11.18 -12.49
C ARG A 9 -25.30 10.25 -12.56
N ALA A 10 -24.45 10.32 -11.56
CA ALA A 10 -23.43 9.33 -11.36
C ALA A 10 -24.10 7.98 -11.56
N ASN A 11 -23.62 7.22 -12.51
CA ASN A 11 -24.14 5.89 -12.81
C ASN A 11 -23.82 5.01 -11.61
N ILE A 12 -24.70 5.10 -10.60
CA ILE A 12 -24.56 4.28 -9.40
C ILE A 12 -24.94 2.87 -9.82
N PRO A 13 -23.99 1.94 -9.87
CA PRO A 13 -24.28 0.56 -10.25
C PRO A 13 -25.30 -0.05 -9.29
N ARG A 14 -26.16 -0.87 -9.82
CA ARG A 14 -27.14 -1.60 -9.01
C ARG A 14 -26.40 -2.44 -7.97
N ARG A 15 -26.99 -2.64 -6.82
CA ARG A 15 -26.37 -3.34 -5.68
C ARG A 15 -25.71 -4.67 -6.07
N GLY A 16 -26.30 -5.43 -6.99
CA GLY A 16 -25.75 -6.69 -7.48
C GLY A 16 -24.48 -6.49 -8.36
N GLU A 17 -24.47 -5.45 -9.17
CA GLU A 17 -23.32 -5.10 -10.01
C GLU A 17 -22.14 -4.62 -9.17
N GLN A 18 -22.40 -3.86 -8.10
CA GLN A 18 -21.36 -3.45 -7.15
C GLN A 18 -20.71 -4.62 -6.46
N LEU A 19 -21.50 -5.59 -6.01
CA LEU A 19 -20.98 -6.79 -5.34
C LEU A 19 -20.13 -7.63 -6.29
N HIS A 20 -20.52 -7.78 -7.56
CA HIS A 20 -19.77 -8.52 -8.57
C HIS A 20 -18.44 -7.82 -8.89
N GLN A 21 -18.45 -6.51 -9.12
CA GLN A 21 -17.26 -5.73 -9.39
C GLN A 21 -16.32 -5.71 -8.18
N HIS A 22 -16.85 -5.60 -6.97
CA HIS A 22 -16.08 -5.66 -5.74
C HIS A 22 -15.35 -7.00 -5.58
N ASN A 23 -16.03 -8.11 -5.82
CA ASN A 23 -15.44 -9.45 -5.73
C ASN A 23 -14.34 -9.67 -6.78
N ALA A 24 -14.53 -9.23 -8.03
CA ALA A 24 -13.52 -9.30 -9.07
C ALA A 24 -12.31 -8.44 -8.72
N GLY A 25 -12.51 -7.19 -8.28
CA GLY A 25 -11.45 -6.28 -7.85
C GLY A 25 -10.71 -6.82 -6.64
N THR A 26 -11.41 -7.37 -5.64
CA THR A 26 -10.80 -7.98 -4.45
C THR A 26 -9.95 -9.20 -4.82
N SER A 27 -10.38 -10.04 -5.76
CA SER A 27 -9.59 -11.18 -6.24
C SER A 27 -8.30 -10.75 -6.92
N LEU A 28 -8.35 -9.70 -7.77
CA LEU A 28 -7.16 -9.16 -8.44
C LEU A 28 -6.19 -8.53 -7.43
N VAL A 29 -6.70 -7.79 -6.48
CA VAL A 29 -5.91 -7.20 -5.38
C VAL A 29 -5.25 -8.29 -4.55
N ALA A 30 -6.02 -9.30 -4.14
CA ALA A 30 -5.50 -10.42 -3.36
C ALA A 30 -4.39 -11.17 -4.10
N ALA A 31 -4.52 -11.38 -5.41
CA ALA A 31 -3.49 -12.02 -6.23
C ALA A 31 -2.22 -11.16 -6.31
N SER A 32 -2.36 -9.85 -6.47
CA SER A 32 -1.23 -8.91 -6.48
C SER A 32 -0.50 -8.87 -5.14
N VAL A 33 -1.24 -8.86 -4.04
CA VAL A 33 -0.70 -8.92 -2.68
C VAL A 33 0.04 -10.23 -2.44
N ALA A 34 -0.53 -11.36 -2.81
CA ALA A 34 0.12 -12.67 -2.68
C ALA A 34 1.45 -12.71 -3.45
N LYS A 35 1.48 -12.16 -4.66
CA LYS A 35 2.69 -12.05 -5.48
C LYS A 35 3.76 -11.18 -4.81
N ALA A 36 3.37 -10.03 -4.27
CA ALA A 36 4.29 -9.14 -3.57
C ALA A 36 4.89 -9.80 -2.32
N LEU A 37 4.08 -10.49 -1.53
CA LEU A 37 4.53 -11.21 -0.34
C LEU A 37 5.48 -12.37 -0.66
N ALA A 38 5.32 -12.99 -1.84
CA ALA A 38 6.12 -14.12 -2.29
C ALA A 38 7.46 -13.74 -2.94
N LEU A 39 7.77 -12.46 -3.12
CA LEU A 39 9.00 -12.01 -3.76
C LEU A 39 10.23 -12.51 -3.00
N LYS A 40 11.14 -13.18 -3.71
CA LYS A 40 12.32 -13.82 -3.12
C LYS A 40 13.31 -12.85 -2.50
N GLY A 41 13.41 -11.64 -3.04
CA GLY A 41 14.33 -10.60 -2.55
C GLY A 41 13.92 -9.93 -1.23
N ARG A 42 12.79 -10.29 -0.67
CA ARG A 42 12.32 -9.71 0.60
C ARG A 42 13.16 -10.17 1.79
N PRO A 43 13.50 -9.27 2.72
CA PRO A 43 14.24 -9.65 3.92
C PRO A 43 13.51 -10.75 4.72
N ALA A 44 14.29 -11.67 5.28
CA ALA A 44 13.73 -12.78 6.09
C ALA A 44 12.91 -12.27 7.29
N ARG A 45 13.35 -11.18 7.90
CA ARG A 45 12.60 -10.52 9.01
C ARG A 45 11.23 -10.00 8.58
N ASP A 46 11.12 -9.52 7.34
CA ASP A 46 9.86 -9.04 6.78
C ASP A 46 8.89 -10.21 6.56
N ARG A 47 9.38 -11.29 6.01
CA ARG A 47 8.58 -12.51 5.80
C ARG A 47 8.08 -13.11 7.11
N ALA A 48 8.89 -13.10 8.15
CA ALA A 48 8.48 -13.56 9.47
C ALA A 48 7.36 -12.70 10.08
N ARG A 49 7.32 -11.43 9.72
CA ARG A 49 6.28 -10.50 10.17
C ARG A 49 4.95 -10.67 9.44
N ASP A 50 4.95 -11.10 8.19
CA ASP A 50 3.77 -11.14 7.33
C ASP A 50 2.60 -11.90 7.97
N GLN A 51 2.88 -13.07 8.53
CA GLN A 51 1.86 -13.93 9.12
C GLN A 51 1.40 -13.41 10.48
N ARG A 52 2.32 -12.96 11.30
CA ARG A 52 2.04 -12.42 12.64
C ARG A 52 1.11 -11.21 12.58
N ASP A 53 1.31 -10.32 11.63
CA ASP A 53 0.60 -9.05 11.53
C ASP A 53 -0.58 -9.08 10.54
N SER A 54 -0.94 -10.24 10.01
CA SER A 54 -2.01 -10.39 9.00
C SER A 54 -1.85 -9.44 7.81
N THR A 55 -0.61 -9.26 7.36
CA THR A 55 -0.23 -8.24 6.37
C THR A 55 -0.96 -8.42 5.04
N GLY A 56 -1.16 -9.66 4.60
CA GLY A 56 -1.91 -9.95 3.38
C GLY A 56 -3.34 -9.41 3.42
N GLU A 57 -4.02 -9.56 4.53
CA GLU A 57 -5.38 -9.04 4.73
C GLU A 57 -5.40 -7.51 4.75
N ILE A 58 -4.45 -6.90 5.46
CA ILE A 58 -4.31 -5.43 5.55
C ILE A 58 -4.07 -4.84 4.17
N LEU A 59 -3.15 -5.38 3.40
CA LEU A 59 -2.83 -4.88 2.06
C LEU A 59 -3.98 -5.09 1.07
N THR A 60 -4.69 -6.21 1.18
CA THR A 60 -5.87 -6.47 0.36
C THR A 60 -6.98 -5.47 0.68
N PHE A 61 -7.19 -5.17 1.95
CA PHE A 61 -8.14 -4.14 2.38
C PHE A 61 -7.75 -2.74 1.88
N ALA A 62 -6.46 -2.39 1.93
CA ALA A 62 -5.96 -1.12 1.42
C ALA A 62 -6.14 -0.96 -0.10
N ALA A 63 -6.23 -2.06 -0.82
CA ALA A 63 -6.52 -2.10 -2.26
C ALA A 63 -5.61 -1.20 -3.11
N VAL A 64 -4.32 -1.15 -2.78
CA VAL A 64 -3.34 -0.35 -3.52
C VAL A 64 -3.14 -0.93 -4.92
N ALA A 65 -3.28 -0.11 -5.93
CA ALA A 65 -3.19 -0.51 -7.34
C ALA A 65 -1.88 -0.02 -8.00
N PRO A 66 -1.44 -0.69 -9.08
CA PRO A 66 -0.28 -0.23 -9.85
C PRO A 66 -0.44 1.21 -10.33
N GLY A 67 0.63 1.99 -10.25
CA GLY A 67 0.67 3.39 -10.68
C GLY A 67 0.15 4.40 -9.66
N GLU A 68 -0.40 3.96 -8.55
CA GLU A 68 -0.91 4.86 -7.51
C GLU A 68 0.19 5.57 -6.72
N GLY A 69 -0.18 6.69 -6.09
CA GLY A 69 0.60 7.34 -5.05
C GLY A 69 0.15 6.87 -3.67
N VAL A 70 1.07 6.41 -2.84
CA VAL A 70 0.80 5.92 -1.49
C VAL A 70 1.62 6.69 -0.48
N ALA A 71 0.97 7.22 0.55
CA ALA A 71 1.66 7.84 1.69
C ALA A 71 1.82 6.81 2.82
N ASP A 72 3.06 6.54 3.19
CA ASP A 72 3.40 5.69 4.32
C ASP A 72 3.83 6.58 5.49
N PHE A 73 2.95 6.72 6.44
CA PHE A 73 3.18 7.56 7.63
C PHE A 73 3.91 6.75 8.71
N LEU A 74 5.03 7.26 9.16
CA LEU A 74 5.91 6.58 10.13
C LEU A 74 6.41 5.23 9.60
N PRO A 75 7.14 5.20 8.48
CA PRO A 75 7.56 3.95 7.84
C PRO A 75 8.57 3.12 8.65
N PHE A 76 9.16 3.70 9.68
CA PHE A 76 10.17 3.08 10.53
C PHE A 76 11.29 2.36 9.74
N ARG A 77 11.30 1.02 9.77
CA ARG A 77 12.27 0.20 9.04
C ARG A 77 11.87 -0.10 7.60
N GLY A 78 10.76 0.50 7.12
CA GLY A 78 10.32 0.40 5.74
C GLY A 78 9.62 -0.90 5.34
N TYR A 79 9.08 -1.64 6.31
CA TYR A 79 8.36 -2.88 6.03
C TYR A 79 7.20 -2.69 5.04
N TYR A 80 6.27 -1.79 5.35
CA TYR A 80 5.17 -1.47 4.45
C TYR A 80 5.63 -0.67 3.23
N THR A 81 6.62 0.22 3.39
CA THR A 81 7.18 0.99 2.27
C THR A 81 7.63 0.08 1.13
N ARG A 82 8.35 -0.99 1.44
CA ARG A 82 8.80 -1.97 0.45
C ARG A 82 7.64 -2.69 -0.23
N LEU A 83 6.64 -3.11 0.54
CA LEU A 83 5.45 -3.77 0.01
C LEU A 83 4.63 -2.85 -0.89
N PHE A 84 4.44 -1.60 -0.49
CA PHE A 84 3.78 -0.61 -1.33
C PHE A 84 4.55 -0.36 -2.63
N ALA A 85 5.87 -0.25 -2.57
CA ALA A 85 6.69 -0.10 -3.76
C ALA A 85 6.52 -1.26 -4.74
N ASP A 86 6.47 -2.49 -4.23
CA ASP A 86 6.23 -3.69 -5.04
C ASP A 86 4.82 -3.70 -5.66
N LEU A 87 3.81 -3.27 -4.92
CA LEU A 87 2.42 -3.24 -5.39
C LEU A 87 2.16 -2.16 -6.44
N ILE A 88 2.71 -0.97 -6.26
CA ILE A 88 2.46 0.16 -7.16
C ILE A 88 3.35 0.16 -8.41
N GLY A 89 4.47 -0.51 -8.37
CA GLY A 89 5.42 -0.61 -9.48
C GLY A 89 6.12 0.71 -9.82
N GLU A 90 6.81 0.73 -10.96
CA GLU A 90 7.65 1.87 -11.37
C GLU A 90 6.86 3.13 -11.71
N ALA A 91 5.61 2.99 -12.16
CA ALA A 91 4.75 4.12 -12.51
C ALA A 91 4.14 4.82 -11.29
N GLY A 92 4.18 4.18 -10.12
CA GLY A 92 3.66 4.73 -8.87
C GLY A 92 4.73 5.42 -8.02
N ARG A 93 4.31 5.98 -6.89
CA ARG A 93 5.21 6.60 -5.91
C ARG A 93 4.79 6.28 -4.48
N VAL A 94 5.77 5.96 -3.65
CA VAL A 94 5.58 5.86 -2.20
C VAL A 94 6.18 7.10 -1.54
N TYR A 95 5.37 7.76 -0.75
CA TYR A 95 5.78 8.92 0.06
C TYR A 95 5.98 8.48 1.50
N ALA A 96 7.22 8.33 1.91
CA ALA A 96 7.55 8.02 3.31
C ALA A 96 7.51 9.31 4.14
N ILE A 97 6.52 9.42 5.00
CA ILE A 97 6.28 10.63 5.81
C ILE A 97 6.82 10.43 7.22
N VAL A 98 7.88 11.16 7.54
CA VAL A 98 8.52 11.12 8.86
C VAL A 98 8.43 12.50 9.50
N PRO A 99 7.78 12.64 10.67
CA PRO A 99 7.77 13.89 11.42
C PRO A 99 9.18 14.37 11.75
N ASP A 100 9.40 15.69 11.76
CA ASP A 100 10.71 16.28 12.03
C ASP A 100 11.32 15.84 13.36
N ALA A 101 10.50 15.70 14.39
CA ALA A 101 10.92 15.22 15.70
C ALA A 101 11.58 13.82 15.66
N LEU A 102 11.23 12.99 14.69
CA LEU A 102 11.77 11.65 14.52
C LEU A 102 12.96 11.57 13.55
N LYS A 103 13.25 12.64 12.81
CA LYS A 103 14.40 12.68 11.88
C LYS A 103 15.73 12.49 12.60
N GLN A 104 15.88 13.03 13.78
CA GLN A 104 17.10 12.88 14.59
C GLN A 104 17.26 11.46 15.10
N ALA A 105 16.20 10.82 15.55
CA ALA A 105 16.20 9.43 15.93
C ALA A 105 16.58 8.52 14.74
N ARG A 106 16.14 8.88 13.53
CA ARG A 106 16.47 8.19 12.29
C ARG A 106 17.95 8.32 11.92
N LYS A 107 18.56 9.50 12.12
CA LYS A 107 20.00 9.71 11.92
C LYS A 107 20.82 8.88 12.90
N ALA A 108 20.44 8.84 14.17
CA ALA A 108 21.06 7.99 15.17
C ALA A 108 20.95 6.51 14.79
N PHE A 109 19.82 6.06 14.29
CA PHE A 109 19.59 4.69 13.83
C PHE A 109 20.45 4.33 12.61
N ALA A 110 20.61 5.25 11.66
CA ALA A 110 21.45 5.06 10.49
C ALA A 110 22.93 4.94 10.88
N LEU A 111 23.39 5.74 11.85
CA LEU A 111 24.74 5.67 12.39
C LEU A 111 25.02 4.34 13.10
N ILE A 112 24.08 3.87 13.91
CA ILE A 112 24.19 2.56 14.57
C ILE A 112 24.24 1.43 13.54
N LYS A 113 23.43 1.50 12.49
CA LYS A 113 23.41 0.51 11.43
C LYS A 113 24.72 0.49 10.63
N ALA A 114 25.29 1.65 10.35
CA ALA A 114 26.56 1.78 9.64
C ALA A 114 27.74 1.25 10.46
N SER A 115 27.70 1.34 11.80
CA SER A 115 28.74 0.85 12.69
C SER A 115 28.71 -0.66 12.94
N HIS A 116 27.61 -1.34 12.60
CA HIS A 116 27.41 -2.79 12.81
C HIS A 116 27.24 -3.56 11.49
N GLY A 117 27.45 -2.92 10.39
CA GLY A 117 27.32 -3.49 9.05
C GLY A 117 28.59 -4.19 8.53
#